data_f15229a0e76abbeed7615c0c1a406dae
#
_entry.id   f15229a0e76abbeed7615c0c1a406dae
#
_cell.length_a   1.000
_cell.length_b   1.000
_cell.length_c   1.000
_cell.angle_alpha   90.00
_cell.angle_beta   90.00
_cell.angle_gamma   90.00
#
_symmetry.space_group_name_H-M   'P 1'
#
loop_
_entity.id
_entity.type
_entity.pdbx_description
1 polymer ?
#
loop_
_entity_poly.entity_id
_entity_poly.type
_entity_poly.pdbx_seq_one_letter_code
_entity_poly.pdbx_strand_id
1 'polypeptide(L)'
;EIDLSCSNRNGSFQISDTKGKYWIQNNKFEGIGGRVDWKDRGWSSDSVYANLSIFSIDVKESQFKADSVHFYNNKSFSFPVIGEFLNKAVSGSSAEHYPVFKSYKKDIVLYNILPDVDYKGGYTLRGKDFIADGRGDASARIIINKNGKKILVANSARFSIKKNIIYSESAAIKLYFDEDSMYHPSLQFTYSQSERKLKLYRDKKGVSGAPIYNSYHQLTIDAELIEWQIDEENILLGSLPSTSVSNVNFESIASYNDELYHSLRGIDKVNPLMRVSNFVKSSGTTNFSSAEFADYAGYPLHQIEPYLMNLSNKGFLFYDVSTNRAEVQEKLYNYINSRLQLADYDVIRFKSEVTDILGDNMIVHSRLNISTKDLNINGVESIDLSNTR
;
A
#
# COMPACT_ATOMS: atom_id res chain seq x y z
N GLU A 1 -28.56 -36.13 2.61
CA GLU A 1 -28.14 -34.81 2.12
C GLU A 1 -29.38 -34.00 1.80
N ILE A 2 -29.39 -32.74 2.19
CA ILE A 2 -30.50 -31.82 2.00
C ILE A 2 -29.97 -30.47 1.50
N ASP A 3 -30.83 -29.73 0.80
CA ASP A 3 -30.61 -28.32 0.52
C ASP A 3 -31.24 -27.50 1.65
N LEU A 4 -30.39 -26.73 2.34
CA LEU A 4 -30.81 -25.87 3.42
C LEU A 4 -30.97 -24.44 2.89
N SER A 5 -32.16 -23.87 3.02
CA SER A 5 -32.47 -22.49 2.71
C SER A 5 -32.72 -21.72 4.00
N CYS A 6 -32.03 -20.59 4.17
CA CYS A 6 -32.27 -19.64 5.23
C CYS A 6 -32.78 -18.33 4.63
N SER A 7 -33.94 -17.88 5.04
CA SER A 7 -34.55 -16.66 4.52
C SER A 7 -35.15 -15.80 5.63
N ASN A 8 -35.12 -14.49 5.41
CA ASN A 8 -35.82 -13.51 6.23
C ASN A 8 -36.46 -12.43 5.34
N ARG A 9 -37.02 -11.37 5.94
CA ARG A 9 -37.63 -10.24 5.19
C ARG A 9 -36.61 -9.50 4.29
N ASN A 10 -35.32 -9.66 4.54
CA ASN A 10 -34.25 -8.90 3.89
C ASN A 10 -33.45 -9.74 2.88
N GLY A 11 -33.76 -11.01 2.67
CA GLY A 11 -33.09 -11.86 1.70
C GLY A 11 -32.97 -13.32 2.10
N SER A 12 -32.21 -14.07 1.32
CA SER A 12 -32.00 -15.50 1.56
C SER A 12 -30.59 -15.93 1.16
N PHE A 13 -30.15 -17.07 1.67
CA PHE A 13 -29.00 -17.82 1.19
C PHE A 13 -29.30 -19.32 1.19
N GLN A 14 -28.56 -20.08 0.41
CA GLN A 14 -28.73 -21.51 0.28
C GLN A 14 -27.41 -22.24 0.51
N ILE A 15 -27.48 -23.42 1.11
CA ILE A 15 -26.38 -24.37 1.29
C ILE A 15 -26.85 -25.70 0.71
N SER A 16 -26.20 -26.18 -0.35
CA SER A 16 -26.52 -27.45 -0.99
C SER A 16 -25.79 -28.60 -0.33
N ASP A 17 -26.32 -29.80 -0.45
CA ASP A 17 -25.67 -31.09 -0.08
C ASP A 17 -25.19 -31.15 1.37
N THR A 18 -25.94 -30.60 2.33
CA THR A 18 -25.56 -30.58 3.75
C THR A 18 -26.30 -31.63 4.58
N LYS A 19 -25.76 -31.90 5.76
CA LYS A 19 -26.39 -32.69 6.84
C LYS A 19 -26.27 -31.93 8.13
N GLY A 20 -27.20 -32.12 9.09
CA GLY A 20 -27.06 -31.43 10.36
C GLY A 20 -28.18 -31.75 11.37
N LYS A 21 -28.07 -31.04 12.48
CA LYS A 21 -29.05 -31.11 13.59
C LYS A 21 -29.57 -29.72 13.89
N TYR A 22 -30.87 -29.60 14.06
CA TYR A 22 -31.50 -28.38 14.53
C TYR A 22 -31.83 -28.49 16.03
N TRP A 23 -31.31 -27.55 16.78
CA TRP A 23 -31.52 -27.44 18.23
C TRP A 23 -32.64 -26.46 18.53
N ILE A 24 -33.86 -26.95 18.72
CA ILE A 24 -35.06 -26.13 18.93
C ILE A 24 -34.91 -25.16 20.09
N GLN A 25 -34.30 -25.61 21.19
CA GLN A 25 -34.12 -24.80 22.41
C GLN A 25 -33.25 -23.55 22.18
N ASN A 26 -32.26 -23.66 21.31
CA ASN A 26 -31.26 -22.62 21.08
C ASN A 26 -31.47 -21.88 19.72
N ASN A 27 -32.46 -22.29 18.92
CA ASN A 27 -32.67 -21.84 17.55
C ASN A 27 -31.40 -21.92 16.68
N LYS A 28 -30.64 -23.00 16.86
CA LYS A 28 -29.34 -23.19 16.22
C LYS A 28 -29.36 -24.42 15.32
N PHE A 29 -28.89 -24.26 14.09
CA PHE A 29 -28.60 -25.40 13.19
C PHE A 29 -27.08 -25.66 13.20
N GLU A 30 -26.67 -26.87 13.45
CA GLU A 30 -25.30 -27.35 13.32
C GLU A 30 -25.20 -28.26 12.11
N GLY A 31 -24.44 -27.82 11.10
CA GLY A 31 -24.28 -28.50 9.83
C GLY A 31 -22.91 -29.13 9.65
N ILE A 32 -22.89 -30.22 8.87
CA ILE A 32 -21.67 -30.95 8.46
C ILE A 32 -21.72 -31.11 6.94
N GLY A 33 -20.66 -30.68 6.27
CA GLY A 33 -20.60 -30.62 4.82
C GLY A 33 -21.49 -29.56 4.26
N GLY A 34 -21.52 -29.44 2.96
CA GLY A 34 -22.34 -28.49 2.23
C GLY A 34 -21.51 -27.64 1.26
N ARG A 35 -22.20 -27.08 0.29
CA ARG A 35 -21.62 -26.26 -0.74
C ARG A 35 -22.37 -24.93 -0.85
N VAL A 36 -21.61 -23.83 -0.95
CA VAL A 36 -22.12 -22.51 -1.27
C VAL A 36 -21.40 -22.01 -2.49
N ASP A 37 -22.13 -21.55 -3.49
CA ASP A 37 -21.57 -20.97 -4.71
C ASP A 37 -21.80 -19.45 -4.80
N TRP A 38 -21.22 -18.86 -5.82
CA TRP A 38 -21.33 -17.42 -6.12
C TRP A 38 -22.21 -17.14 -7.36
N LYS A 39 -23.14 -18.05 -7.68
CA LYS A 39 -24.03 -17.92 -8.85
C LYS A 39 -24.81 -16.60 -8.84
N ASP A 40 -25.37 -16.22 -7.70
CA ASP A 40 -26.11 -14.96 -7.53
C ASP A 40 -25.22 -13.72 -7.68
N ARG A 41 -23.92 -13.89 -7.82
CA ARG A 41 -22.92 -12.83 -8.03
C ARG A 41 -22.37 -12.85 -9.45
N GLY A 42 -22.95 -13.66 -10.34
CA GLY A 42 -22.58 -13.76 -11.75
C GLY A 42 -21.36 -14.64 -12.04
N TRP A 43 -20.97 -15.50 -11.08
CA TRP A 43 -19.99 -16.53 -11.30
C TRP A 43 -20.68 -17.86 -11.68
N SER A 44 -20.01 -18.71 -12.47
CA SER A 44 -20.49 -20.08 -12.64
C SER A 44 -20.38 -20.84 -11.32
N SER A 45 -21.40 -21.61 -10.95
CA SER A 45 -21.41 -22.45 -9.76
C SER A 45 -20.22 -23.43 -9.67
N ASP A 46 -19.68 -23.85 -10.81
CA ASP A 46 -18.55 -24.74 -10.88
C ASP A 46 -17.19 -24.02 -10.91
N SER A 47 -17.21 -22.70 -11.08
CA SER A 47 -15.98 -21.89 -11.13
C SER A 47 -15.61 -21.29 -9.78
N VAL A 48 -16.59 -20.83 -9.01
CA VAL A 48 -16.35 -20.20 -7.69
C VAL A 48 -17.36 -20.76 -6.68
N TYR A 49 -16.83 -21.50 -5.70
CA TYR A 49 -17.63 -22.11 -4.66
C TYR A 49 -16.80 -22.42 -3.40
N ALA A 50 -17.49 -22.65 -2.31
CA ALA A 50 -16.93 -23.04 -1.03
C ALA A 50 -17.53 -24.35 -0.55
N ASN A 51 -16.72 -25.33 -0.19
CA ASN A 51 -17.14 -26.54 0.51
C ASN A 51 -16.94 -26.33 2.00
N LEU A 52 -18.04 -26.47 2.72
CA LEU A 52 -18.09 -26.32 4.18
C LEU A 52 -17.69 -27.64 4.84
N SER A 53 -16.99 -27.57 5.97
CA SER A 53 -16.71 -28.73 6.82
C SER A 53 -17.73 -28.83 7.95
N ILE A 54 -17.60 -27.98 8.95
CA ILE A 54 -18.54 -27.85 10.05
C ILE A 54 -18.96 -26.40 10.16
N PHE A 55 -20.24 -26.14 10.33
CA PHE A 55 -20.75 -24.79 10.44
C PHE A 55 -21.93 -24.71 11.41
N SER A 56 -22.25 -23.51 11.86
CA SER A 56 -23.45 -23.27 12.66
C SER A 56 -24.18 -22.02 12.18
N ILE A 57 -25.50 -22.11 12.16
CA ILE A 57 -26.39 -21.01 11.84
C ILE A 57 -27.18 -20.64 13.08
N ASP A 58 -27.10 -19.39 13.52
CA ASP A 58 -28.11 -18.80 14.39
C ASP A 58 -29.26 -18.30 13.53
N VAL A 59 -30.39 -18.98 13.65
CA VAL A 59 -31.56 -18.67 12.82
C VAL A 59 -32.12 -17.26 13.08
N LYS A 60 -31.90 -16.70 14.28
CA LYS A 60 -32.35 -15.36 14.64
C LYS A 60 -31.50 -14.27 13.96
N GLU A 61 -30.22 -14.53 13.75
CA GLU A 61 -29.31 -13.55 13.12
C GLU A 61 -29.34 -13.59 11.59
N SER A 62 -29.95 -14.64 10.98
CA SER A 62 -29.99 -14.84 9.53
C SER A 62 -28.60 -14.75 8.86
N GLN A 63 -27.58 -15.18 9.59
CA GLN A 63 -26.20 -15.24 9.13
C GLN A 63 -25.53 -16.52 9.64
N PHE A 64 -24.50 -16.96 8.93
CA PHE A 64 -23.63 -18.02 9.44
C PHE A 64 -22.16 -17.78 9.12
N LYS A 65 -21.33 -18.32 9.97
CA LYS A 65 -19.88 -18.37 9.81
C LYS A 65 -19.45 -19.84 9.77
N ALA A 66 -18.45 -20.11 8.96
CA ALA A 66 -17.79 -21.41 8.94
C ALA A 66 -16.28 -21.20 8.89
N ASP A 67 -15.57 -22.00 9.68
CA ASP A 67 -14.12 -22.03 9.73
C ASP A 67 -13.59 -23.20 8.90
N SER A 68 -12.34 -23.09 8.45
CA SER A 68 -11.64 -24.15 7.70
C SER A 68 -12.38 -24.59 6.43
N VAL A 69 -12.98 -23.63 5.76
CA VAL A 69 -13.71 -23.83 4.50
C VAL A 69 -12.74 -24.01 3.34
N HIS A 70 -13.00 -24.98 2.48
CA HIS A 70 -12.23 -25.19 1.24
C HIS A 70 -12.86 -24.38 0.12
N PHE A 71 -12.21 -23.27 -0.21
CA PHE A 71 -12.66 -22.34 -1.25
C PHE A 71 -11.98 -22.66 -2.59
N TYR A 72 -12.78 -22.68 -3.64
CA TYR A 72 -12.36 -22.91 -5.02
C TYR A 72 -12.65 -21.66 -5.86
N ASN A 73 -11.67 -21.25 -6.64
CA ASN A 73 -11.81 -20.28 -7.71
C ASN A 73 -10.90 -20.73 -8.87
N ASN A 74 -11.48 -21.48 -9.79
CA ASN A 74 -10.74 -22.14 -10.87
C ASN A 74 -10.03 -21.18 -11.83
N LYS A 75 -10.35 -19.87 -11.79
CA LYS A 75 -9.62 -18.83 -12.53
C LYS A 75 -8.36 -18.38 -11.82
N SER A 76 -8.32 -18.49 -10.49
CA SER A 76 -7.24 -17.94 -9.66
C SER A 76 -6.35 -19.04 -9.06
N PHE A 77 -6.88 -20.26 -8.84
CA PHE A 77 -6.20 -21.30 -8.10
C PHE A 77 -6.33 -22.67 -8.78
N SER A 78 -5.24 -23.44 -8.77
CA SER A 78 -5.24 -24.84 -9.21
C SER A 78 -5.69 -25.81 -8.12
N PHE A 79 -5.80 -25.36 -6.85
CA PHE A 79 -6.16 -26.14 -5.68
C PHE A 79 -6.96 -25.28 -4.70
N PRO A 80 -7.74 -25.89 -3.78
CA PRO A 80 -8.54 -25.12 -2.82
C PRO A 80 -7.68 -24.31 -1.86
N VAL A 81 -8.20 -23.12 -1.52
CA VAL A 81 -7.64 -22.26 -0.48
C VAL A 81 -8.48 -22.41 0.79
N ILE A 82 -7.83 -22.62 1.94
CA ILE A 82 -8.52 -22.76 3.22
C ILE A 82 -8.67 -21.40 3.89
N GLY A 83 -9.85 -21.16 4.48
CA GLY A 83 -10.14 -19.89 5.12
C GLY A 83 -11.45 -19.86 5.89
N GLU A 84 -11.82 -18.64 6.29
CA GLU A 84 -13.08 -18.32 6.95
C GLU A 84 -14.14 -17.96 5.90
N PHE A 85 -15.39 -18.31 6.20
CA PHE A 85 -16.53 -18.02 5.38
C PHE A 85 -17.63 -17.32 6.20
N LEU A 86 -18.26 -16.32 5.62
CA LEU A 86 -19.39 -15.60 6.18
C LEU A 86 -20.46 -15.40 5.12
N ASN A 87 -21.70 -15.76 5.42
CA ASN A 87 -22.85 -15.40 4.58
C ASN A 87 -23.98 -14.82 5.43
N LYS A 88 -24.81 -13.98 4.81
CA LYS A 88 -25.90 -13.27 5.46
C LYS A 88 -27.08 -13.10 4.54
N ALA A 89 -28.29 -13.33 5.05
CA ALA A 89 -29.54 -13.06 4.34
C ALA A 89 -29.84 -11.55 4.38
N VAL A 90 -29.46 -10.84 3.32
CA VAL A 90 -29.64 -9.39 3.13
C VAL A 90 -30.10 -9.10 1.71
N SER A 91 -30.73 -7.93 1.49
CA SER A 91 -31.22 -7.47 0.19
C SER A 91 -30.60 -6.13 -0.22
N GLY A 92 -30.90 -5.70 -1.43
CA GLY A 92 -30.42 -4.42 -1.98
C GLY A 92 -28.90 -4.38 -2.12
N SER A 93 -28.32 -3.20 -1.99
CA SER A 93 -26.86 -2.99 -2.13
C SER A 93 -26.03 -3.76 -1.12
N SER A 94 -26.59 -4.07 0.05
CA SER A 94 -25.90 -4.88 1.07
C SER A 94 -25.68 -6.32 0.62
N ALA A 95 -26.59 -6.87 -0.20
CA ALA A 95 -26.47 -8.23 -0.71
C ALA A 95 -25.25 -8.42 -1.62
N GLU A 96 -24.81 -7.37 -2.32
CA GLU A 96 -23.66 -7.43 -3.22
C GLU A 96 -22.34 -7.76 -2.49
N HIS A 97 -22.32 -7.58 -1.17
CA HIS A 97 -21.13 -7.84 -0.33
C HIS A 97 -21.05 -9.26 0.23
N TYR A 98 -22.00 -10.14 -0.08
CA TYR A 98 -22.02 -11.53 0.39
C TYR A 98 -22.16 -12.50 -0.77
N PRO A 99 -21.69 -13.76 -0.61
CA PRO A 99 -20.93 -14.27 0.52
C PRO A 99 -19.52 -13.69 0.60
N VAL A 100 -18.85 -13.87 1.76
CA VAL A 100 -17.46 -13.46 1.99
C VAL A 100 -16.62 -14.69 2.29
N PHE A 101 -15.56 -14.86 1.55
CA PHE A 101 -14.47 -15.80 1.86
C PHE A 101 -13.20 -15.05 2.20
N LYS A 102 -12.44 -15.50 3.19
CA LYS A 102 -11.19 -14.90 3.63
C LYS A 102 -10.16 -15.97 3.94
N SER A 103 -9.05 -16.00 3.18
CA SER A 103 -7.99 -17.00 3.36
C SER A 103 -7.28 -16.91 4.71
N TYR A 104 -6.84 -18.03 5.26
CA TYR A 104 -5.88 -18.06 6.38
C TYR A 104 -4.46 -17.75 5.88
N LYS A 105 -4.13 -18.23 4.69
CA LYS A 105 -2.83 -17.99 4.07
C LYS A 105 -2.68 -16.52 3.70
N LYS A 106 -1.53 -15.91 4.07
CA LYS A 106 -1.25 -14.48 3.91
C LYS A 106 -0.24 -14.15 2.81
N ASP A 107 0.28 -15.17 2.14
CA ASP A 107 1.34 -15.09 1.13
C ASP A 107 0.95 -15.80 -0.17
N ILE A 108 -0.34 -15.76 -0.51
CA ILE A 108 -0.86 -16.30 -1.76
C ILE A 108 -0.28 -15.48 -2.92
N VAL A 109 0.27 -16.18 -3.91
CA VAL A 109 0.77 -15.55 -5.14
C VAL A 109 -0.22 -15.81 -6.26
N LEU A 110 -0.66 -14.77 -6.92
CA LEU A 110 -1.52 -14.80 -8.09
C LEU A 110 -0.82 -14.06 -9.22
N TYR A 111 -0.67 -14.74 -10.35
CA TYR A 111 -0.11 -14.13 -11.56
C TYR A 111 -1.23 -13.63 -12.46
N ASN A 112 -1.00 -12.49 -13.10
CA ASN A 112 -1.92 -11.91 -14.08
C ASN A 112 -3.37 -11.76 -13.53
N ILE A 113 -3.52 -11.22 -12.30
CA ILE A 113 -4.84 -10.88 -11.76
C ILE A 113 -5.57 -9.86 -12.63
N LEU A 114 -4.82 -9.01 -13.30
CA LEU A 114 -5.11 -8.21 -14.50
C LEU A 114 -3.92 -8.38 -15.44
N PRO A 115 -4.06 -8.10 -16.75
CA PRO A 115 -2.92 -8.18 -17.68
C PRO A 115 -1.69 -7.43 -17.14
N ASP A 116 -0.54 -8.09 -17.11
CA ASP A 116 0.74 -7.58 -16.60
C ASP A 116 0.76 -7.20 -15.11
N VAL A 117 -0.22 -7.66 -14.33
CA VAL A 117 -0.33 -7.36 -12.88
C VAL A 117 -0.31 -8.64 -12.07
N ASP A 118 0.69 -8.78 -11.22
CA ASP A 118 0.82 -9.87 -10.25
C ASP A 118 0.48 -9.39 -8.85
N TYR A 119 0.06 -10.34 -8.02
CA TYR A 119 -0.33 -10.09 -6.64
C TYR A 119 0.33 -11.10 -5.69
N LYS A 120 0.70 -10.62 -4.50
CA LYS A 120 1.10 -11.46 -3.36
C LYS A 120 0.48 -10.93 -2.08
N GLY A 121 -0.23 -11.79 -1.33
CA GLY A 121 -0.87 -11.40 -0.07
C GLY A 121 -1.94 -12.38 0.39
N GLY A 122 -2.84 -11.96 1.26
CA GLY A 122 -4.04 -12.67 1.63
C GLY A 122 -5.12 -12.55 0.53
N TYR A 123 -6.08 -13.45 0.53
CA TYR A 123 -7.17 -13.45 -0.45
C TYR A 123 -8.52 -13.31 0.25
N THR A 124 -9.27 -12.29 -0.10
CA THR A 124 -10.64 -12.08 0.36
C THR A 124 -11.54 -11.84 -0.85
N LEU A 125 -12.54 -12.70 -1.05
CA LEU A 125 -13.61 -12.47 -2.02
C LEU A 125 -14.87 -12.04 -1.28
N ARG A 126 -15.34 -10.82 -1.54
CA ARG A 126 -16.50 -10.22 -0.94
C ARG A 126 -17.56 -9.95 -2.01
N GLY A 127 -18.56 -10.82 -2.11
CA GLY A 127 -19.46 -10.79 -3.25
C GLY A 127 -18.70 -10.92 -4.57
N LYS A 128 -18.67 -9.86 -5.38
CA LYS A 128 -17.91 -9.81 -6.63
C LYS A 128 -16.50 -9.26 -6.47
N ASP A 129 -16.23 -8.60 -5.35
CA ASP A 129 -15.04 -7.79 -5.17
C ASP A 129 -13.88 -8.64 -4.62
N PHE A 130 -12.79 -8.68 -5.34
CA PHE A 130 -11.53 -9.18 -4.81
C PHE A 130 -10.85 -8.09 -3.99
N ILE A 131 -10.59 -8.39 -2.74
CA ILE A 131 -9.87 -7.53 -1.80
C ILE A 131 -8.54 -8.20 -1.50
N ALA A 132 -7.48 -7.52 -1.85
CA ALA A 132 -6.11 -7.91 -1.60
C ALA A 132 -5.68 -7.39 -0.23
N ASP A 133 -5.72 -8.25 0.77
CA ASP A 133 -5.42 -7.87 2.15
C ASP A 133 -4.01 -8.29 2.55
N GLY A 134 -3.25 -7.35 3.14
CA GLY A 134 -2.13 -7.66 4.02
C GLY A 134 -2.64 -8.05 5.41
N ARG A 135 -1.85 -8.81 6.18
CA ARG A 135 -2.22 -9.17 7.57
C ARG A 135 -1.01 -9.27 8.48
N GLY A 136 -1.14 -8.66 9.66
CA GLY A 136 -0.05 -8.60 10.62
C GLY A 136 1.16 -7.89 10.01
N ASP A 137 2.32 -8.49 10.08
CA ASP A 137 3.58 -7.92 9.56
C ASP A 137 3.75 -8.09 8.04
N ALA A 138 2.77 -8.67 7.34
CA ALA A 138 2.81 -8.87 5.89
C ALA A 138 1.84 -7.92 5.17
N SER A 139 2.37 -7.02 4.35
CA SER A 139 1.58 -6.21 3.43
C SER A 139 1.11 -7.00 2.21
N ALA A 140 -0.02 -6.62 1.64
CA ALA A 140 -0.40 -7.00 0.30
C ALA A 140 0.53 -6.31 -0.71
N ARG A 141 0.93 -7.01 -1.76
CA ARG A 141 1.85 -6.52 -2.78
C ARG A 141 1.25 -6.63 -4.16
N ILE A 142 1.23 -5.53 -4.89
CA ILE A 142 0.95 -5.47 -6.33
C ILE A 142 2.26 -5.25 -7.06
N ILE A 143 2.47 -6.00 -8.15
CA ILE A 143 3.61 -5.85 -9.05
C ILE A 143 3.04 -5.59 -10.44
N ILE A 144 3.45 -4.50 -11.07
CA ILE A 144 3.11 -4.20 -12.46
C ILE A 144 4.35 -4.42 -13.32
N ASN A 145 4.15 -5.16 -14.40
CA ASN A 145 5.20 -5.50 -15.35
C ASN A 145 4.95 -4.77 -16.70
N LYS A 146 6.02 -4.53 -17.46
CA LYS A 146 5.98 -4.08 -18.85
C LYS A 146 7.02 -4.88 -19.63
N ASN A 147 6.60 -5.58 -20.69
CA ASN A 147 7.48 -6.41 -21.49
C ASN A 147 8.30 -7.44 -20.65
N GLY A 148 7.65 -8.05 -19.64
CA GLY A 148 8.28 -9.02 -18.74
C GLY A 148 9.23 -8.41 -17.69
N LYS A 149 9.46 -7.10 -17.69
CA LYS A 149 10.26 -6.40 -16.67
C LYS A 149 9.33 -5.76 -15.63
N LYS A 150 9.69 -5.89 -14.37
CA LYS A 150 9.01 -5.23 -13.25
C LYS A 150 9.27 -3.73 -13.32
N ILE A 151 8.20 -2.93 -13.43
CA ILE A 151 8.25 -1.46 -13.47
C ILE A 151 7.71 -0.79 -12.23
N LEU A 152 6.86 -1.50 -11.45
CA LEU A 152 6.29 -0.97 -10.22
C LEU A 152 6.08 -2.06 -9.20
N VAL A 153 6.36 -1.73 -7.94
CA VAL A 153 5.92 -2.48 -6.76
C VAL A 153 5.17 -1.54 -5.84
N ALA A 154 3.96 -1.94 -5.46
CA ALA A 154 3.15 -1.27 -4.45
C ALA A 154 2.89 -2.23 -3.28
N ASN A 155 3.19 -1.79 -2.06
CA ASN A 155 2.89 -2.53 -0.83
C ASN A 155 1.85 -1.74 -0.02
N SER A 156 0.80 -2.40 0.44
CA SER A 156 -0.25 -1.77 1.24
C SER A 156 -0.87 -2.77 2.22
N ALA A 157 -1.48 -2.26 3.27
CA ALA A 157 -2.34 -3.07 4.12
C ALA A 157 -3.54 -3.63 3.33
N ARG A 158 -4.00 -2.90 2.29
CA ARG A 158 -5.17 -3.30 1.51
C ARG A 158 -5.22 -2.66 0.14
N PHE A 159 -5.53 -3.46 -0.89
CA PHE A 159 -5.96 -3.01 -2.20
C PHE A 159 -7.40 -3.44 -2.49
N SER A 160 -8.17 -2.57 -3.11
CA SER A 160 -9.46 -2.86 -3.69
C SER A 160 -9.32 -3.01 -5.21
N ILE A 161 -9.80 -4.12 -5.75
CA ILE A 161 -9.71 -4.41 -7.19
C ILE A 161 -11.12 -4.53 -7.75
N LYS A 162 -11.55 -3.54 -8.52
CA LYS A 162 -12.90 -3.43 -9.08
C LYS A 162 -12.84 -2.93 -10.51
N LYS A 163 -13.58 -3.57 -11.43
CA LYS A 163 -13.74 -3.11 -12.82
C LYS A 163 -12.44 -2.65 -13.48
N ASN A 164 -11.38 -3.44 -13.35
CA ASN A 164 -10.05 -3.14 -13.90
C ASN A 164 -9.33 -1.93 -13.26
N ILE A 165 -9.78 -1.47 -12.10
CA ILE A 165 -9.11 -0.44 -11.31
C ILE A 165 -8.57 -1.08 -10.03
N ILE A 166 -7.31 -0.82 -9.73
CA ILE A 166 -6.67 -1.16 -8.45
C ILE A 166 -6.52 0.14 -7.66
N TYR A 167 -7.02 0.14 -6.44
CA TYR A 167 -7.00 1.31 -5.57
C TYR A 167 -6.47 0.95 -4.18
N SER A 168 -5.68 1.85 -3.60
CA SER A 168 -5.33 1.85 -2.17
C SER A 168 -5.24 3.28 -1.64
N GLU A 169 -5.72 3.50 -0.42
CA GLU A 169 -5.62 4.80 0.27
C GLU A 169 -4.17 5.14 0.66
N SER A 170 -3.37 4.11 0.94
CA SER A 170 -1.98 4.26 1.36
C SER A 170 -1.17 3.05 0.91
N ALA A 171 -0.19 3.28 0.05
CA ALA A 171 0.74 2.26 -0.40
C ALA A 171 2.17 2.80 -0.45
N ALA A 172 3.13 2.00 0.01
CA ALA A 172 4.54 2.24 -0.27
C ALA A 172 4.81 1.88 -1.73
N ILE A 173 5.32 2.82 -2.50
CA ILE A 173 5.48 2.71 -3.95
C ILE A 173 6.95 2.73 -4.31
N LYS A 174 7.35 1.80 -5.19
CA LYS A 174 8.65 1.83 -5.85
C LYS A 174 8.45 1.69 -7.35
N LEU A 175 8.80 2.75 -8.09
CA LEU A 175 8.83 2.79 -9.55
C LEU A 175 10.25 2.50 -10.00
N TYR A 176 10.43 1.53 -10.90
CA TYR A 176 11.74 1.10 -11.39
C TYR A 176 12.01 1.63 -12.80
N PHE A 177 13.23 2.05 -13.03
CA PHE A 177 13.79 2.36 -14.33
C PHE A 177 15.24 1.84 -14.38
N ASP A 178 15.39 0.66 -14.94
CA ASP A 178 16.58 -0.20 -14.89
C ASP A 178 16.97 -0.54 -13.44
N GLU A 179 18.19 -0.20 -13.01
CA GLU A 179 18.69 -0.40 -11.66
C GLU A 179 18.25 0.69 -10.68
N ASP A 180 17.72 1.79 -11.20
CA ASP A 180 17.31 2.95 -10.43
C ASP A 180 15.81 2.93 -10.12
N SER A 181 15.41 3.82 -9.22
CA SER A 181 14.00 3.88 -8.81
C SER A 181 13.59 5.23 -8.23
N MET A 182 12.28 5.50 -8.29
CA MET A 182 11.63 6.46 -7.40
C MET A 182 10.89 5.70 -6.31
N TYR A 183 10.98 6.18 -5.08
CA TYR A 183 10.33 5.58 -3.92
C TYR A 183 9.57 6.61 -3.09
N HIS A 184 8.42 6.18 -2.55
CA HIS A 184 7.69 6.91 -1.52
C HIS A 184 7.00 5.94 -0.57
N PRO A 185 7.04 6.17 0.78
CA PRO A 185 6.54 5.22 1.77
C PRO A 185 5.01 5.14 1.85
N SER A 186 4.28 6.15 1.41
CA SER A 186 2.81 6.18 1.52
C SER A 186 2.18 7.13 0.52
N LEU A 187 1.64 6.61 -0.57
CA LEU A 187 0.84 7.35 -1.55
C LEU A 187 -0.54 6.71 -1.69
N GLN A 188 -1.55 7.51 -1.94
CA GLN A 188 -2.79 6.98 -2.49
C GLN A 188 -2.49 6.45 -3.89
N PHE A 189 -2.88 5.21 -4.13
CA PHE A 189 -2.55 4.47 -5.35
C PHE A 189 -3.82 4.22 -6.16
N THR A 190 -3.79 4.58 -7.43
CA THR A 190 -4.83 4.23 -8.41
C THR A 190 -4.17 3.79 -9.69
N TYR A 191 -4.49 2.58 -10.14
CA TYR A 191 -4.09 2.05 -11.43
C TYR A 191 -5.32 1.63 -12.24
N SER A 192 -5.47 2.20 -13.44
CA SER A 192 -6.49 1.84 -14.42
C SER A 192 -5.88 0.93 -15.48
N GLN A 193 -6.31 -0.34 -15.50
CA GLN A 193 -5.82 -1.31 -16.50
C GLN A 193 -6.30 -0.96 -17.91
N SER A 194 -7.53 -0.49 -18.06
CA SER A 194 -8.09 -0.15 -19.38
C SER A 194 -7.37 1.03 -20.04
N GLU A 195 -6.91 1.96 -19.25
CA GLU A 195 -6.14 3.13 -19.70
C GLU A 195 -4.64 2.91 -19.61
N ARG A 196 -4.19 1.84 -18.93
CA ARG A 196 -2.80 1.59 -18.53
C ARG A 196 -2.16 2.81 -17.84
N LYS A 197 -2.96 3.46 -16.99
CA LYS A 197 -2.63 4.74 -16.35
C LYS A 197 -2.47 4.57 -14.84
N LEU A 198 -1.36 5.07 -14.33
CA LEU A 198 -1.04 5.16 -12.91
C LEU A 198 -1.23 6.59 -12.43
N LYS A 199 -1.94 6.75 -11.31
CA LYS A 199 -2.04 8.02 -10.57
C LYS A 199 -1.68 7.76 -9.11
N LEU A 200 -0.71 8.51 -8.59
CA LEU A 200 -0.25 8.44 -7.22
C LEU A 200 -0.39 9.83 -6.60
N TYR A 201 -1.15 9.90 -5.52
CA TYR A 201 -1.40 11.17 -4.83
C TYR A 201 -0.79 11.16 -3.43
N ARG A 202 -0.15 12.29 -3.06
CA ARG A 202 0.47 12.53 -1.76
C ARG A 202 -0.35 13.52 -0.94
N ASP A 203 -0.94 13.07 0.17
CA ASP A 203 -1.80 13.92 1.03
C ASP A 203 -1.01 14.92 1.90
N LYS A 204 0.31 14.86 1.94
CA LYS A 204 1.17 15.69 2.82
C LYS A 204 0.88 15.59 4.32
N LYS A 205 0.10 14.59 4.75
CA LYS A 205 -0.22 14.32 6.15
C LYS A 205 0.36 12.99 6.61
N GLY A 206 0.73 12.91 7.88
CA GLY A 206 1.31 11.69 8.43
C GLY A 206 2.54 11.25 7.65
N VAL A 207 2.66 9.97 7.32
CA VAL A 207 3.77 9.39 6.52
C VAL A 207 3.73 9.86 5.08
N SER A 208 2.56 10.25 4.57
CA SER A 208 2.42 10.80 3.21
C SER A 208 3.11 12.17 3.07
N GLY A 209 3.54 12.81 4.16
CA GLY A 209 4.36 14.00 4.15
C GLY A 209 5.80 13.81 3.69
N ALA A 210 6.29 12.57 3.61
CA ALA A 210 7.63 12.27 3.13
C ALA A 210 7.84 12.77 1.69
N PRO A 211 9.04 13.20 1.30
CA PRO A 211 9.34 13.51 -0.09
C PRO A 211 9.49 12.23 -0.92
N ILE A 212 9.32 12.34 -2.23
CA ILE A 212 9.63 11.29 -3.19
C ILE A 212 11.15 11.24 -3.36
N TYR A 213 11.73 10.08 -3.15
CA TYR A 213 13.17 9.85 -3.36
C TYR A 213 13.43 9.35 -4.78
N ASN A 214 14.40 9.93 -5.48
CA ASN A 214 14.88 9.49 -6.79
C ASN A 214 16.34 9.06 -6.67
N SER A 215 16.62 7.77 -6.87
CA SER A 215 17.95 7.20 -6.67
C SER A 215 18.96 7.62 -7.73
N TYR A 216 18.55 7.77 -8.98
CA TYR A 216 19.45 8.15 -10.08
C TYR A 216 19.99 9.57 -9.93
N HIS A 217 19.07 10.53 -9.69
CA HIS A 217 19.45 11.93 -9.54
C HIS A 217 19.92 12.29 -8.13
N GLN A 218 19.82 11.36 -7.18
CA GLN A 218 20.14 11.60 -5.78
C GLN A 218 19.37 12.82 -5.22
N LEU A 219 18.06 12.89 -5.54
CA LEU A 219 17.18 13.99 -5.17
C LEU A 219 15.99 13.51 -4.34
N THR A 220 15.52 14.38 -3.48
CA THR A 220 14.18 14.34 -2.89
C THR A 220 13.29 15.35 -3.62
N ILE A 221 12.05 14.95 -3.94
CA ILE A 221 11.09 15.73 -4.74
C ILE A 221 9.80 15.90 -3.94
N ASP A 222 9.35 17.15 -3.78
CA ASP A 222 8.16 17.50 -3.00
C ASP A 222 6.91 17.65 -3.87
N ALA A 223 6.69 16.75 -4.83
CA ALA A 223 5.50 16.74 -5.68
C ALA A 223 4.28 16.13 -4.96
N GLU A 224 3.08 16.60 -5.28
CA GLU A 224 1.80 16.09 -4.74
C GLU A 224 1.23 14.95 -5.58
N LEU A 225 1.50 14.98 -6.89
CA LEU A 225 0.92 14.04 -7.85
C LEU A 225 2.01 13.46 -8.75
N ILE A 226 1.96 12.15 -8.92
CA ILE A 226 2.70 11.44 -9.96
C ILE A 226 1.67 10.83 -10.90
N GLU A 227 1.81 11.10 -12.19
CA GLU A 227 0.99 10.49 -13.21
C GLU A 227 1.88 9.84 -14.27
N TRP A 228 1.56 8.59 -14.62
CA TRP A 228 2.30 7.84 -15.62
C TRP A 228 1.36 7.03 -16.49
N GLN A 229 1.39 7.32 -17.79
CA GLN A 229 0.86 6.46 -18.83
C GLN A 229 1.92 5.39 -19.09
N ILE A 230 1.67 4.14 -18.65
CA ILE A 230 2.71 3.08 -18.62
C ILE A 230 3.34 2.81 -19.97
N ASP A 231 2.59 3.03 -21.06
CA ASP A 231 3.09 2.82 -22.42
C ASP A 231 3.97 3.98 -22.92
N GLU A 232 3.93 5.12 -22.25
CA GLU A 232 4.78 6.27 -22.54
C GLU A 232 6.09 6.23 -21.75
N GLU A 233 7.08 6.99 -22.20
CA GLU A 233 8.40 7.05 -21.57
C GLU A 233 8.48 8.08 -20.43
N ASN A 234 7.52 9.00 -20.36
CA ASN A 234 7.57 10.10 -19.41
C ASN A 234 6.66 9.87 -18.20
N ILE A 235 7.25 9.96 -17.00
CA ILE A 235 6.54 10.08 -15.73
C ILE A 235 6.38 11.58 -15.44
N LEU A 236 5.15 12.01 -15.17
CA LEU A 236 4.83 13.39 -14.84
C LEU A 236 4.80 13.57 -13.33
N LEU A 237 5.49 14.61 -12.84
CA LEU A 237 5.46 15.00 -11.43
C LEU A 237 4.91 16.42 -11.31
N GLY A 238 4.00 16.63 -10.37
CA GLY A 238 3.36 17.93 -10.25
C GLY A 238 2.46 18.08 -9.05
N SER A 239 1.49 18.98 -9.19
CA SER A 239 0.54 19.35 -8.16
C SER A 239 -0.89 19.44 -8.69
N LEU A 240 -1.85 19.52 -7.78
CA LEU A 240 -3.24 19.74 -8.11
C LEU A 240 -3.51 21.23 -8.35
N PRO A 241 -4.36 21.62 -9.33
CA PRO A 241 -4.70 23.01 -9.61
C PRO A 241 -5.42 23.74 -8.46
N SER A 242 -5.98 23.00 -7.52
CA SER A 242 -6.75 23.53 -6.38
C SER A 242 -5.88 24.11 -5.26
N THR A 243 -4.58 23.90 -5.29
CA THR A 243 -3.66 24.45 -4.30
C THR A 243 -3.26 25.87 -4.68
N SER A 244 -3.43 26.82 -3.76
CA SER A 244 -3.22 28.27 -4.00
C SER A 244 -1.78 28.67 -4.32
N VAL A 245 -0.82 27.78 -4.10
CA VAL A 245 0.60 27.93 -4.48
C VAL A 245 1.11 26.59 -4.96
N SER A 246 1.32 26.48 -6.24
CA SER A 246 1.79 25.28 -6.89
C SER A 246 3.31 25.31 -7.01
N ASN A 247 4.01 24.99 -5.93
CA ASN A 247 5.46 24.87 -5.91
C ASN A 247 5.87 23.43 -5.70
N VAL A 248 6.86 22.98 -6.47
CA VAL A 248 7.54 21.72 -6.24
C VAL A 248 9.02 21.99 -5.98
N ASN A 249 9.52 21.47 -4.86
CA ASN A 249 10.92 21.58 -4.50
C ASN A 249 11.66 20.29 -4.82
N PHE A 250 12.88 20.45 -5.32
CA PHE A 250 13.84 19.41 -5.61
C PHE A 250 15.09 19.69 -4.78
N GLU A 251 15.52 18.75 -3.96
CA GLU A 251 16.67 18.94 -3.07
C GLU A 251 17.62 17.74 -3.14
N SER A 252 18.93 18.00 -3.24
CA SER A 252 19.95 16.95 -3.18
C SER A 252 19.95 16.22 -1.83
N ILE A 253 20.18 14.91 -1.84
CA ILE A 253 20.26 14.11 -0.59
C ILE A 253 21.55 14.41 0.20
N ALA A 254 22.56 14.97 -0.46
CA ALA A 254 23.80 15.44 0.18
C ALA A 254 23.60 16.81 0.89
N SER A 255 22.41 17.40 0.81
CA SER A 255 22.12 18.68 1.47
C SER A 255 22.26 18.58 3.00
N TYR A 256 22.70 19.67 3.61
CA TYR A 256 22.74 19.84 5.05
C TYR A 256 22.11 21.20 5.45
N ASN A 257 21.34 21.21 6.53
CA ASN A 257 20.78 22.39 7.13
C ASN A 257 20.95 22.32 8.65
N ASP A 258 21.72 23.25 9.22
CA ASP A 258 22.06 23.26 10.63
C ASP A 258 20.82 23.57 11.50
N GLU A 259 19.94 24.46 11.06
CA GLU A 259 18.70 24.78 11.77
C GLU A 259 17.79 23.56 11.86
N LEU A 260 17.64 22.82 10.75
CA LEU A 260 16.87 21.58 10.73
C LEU A 260 17.50 20.54 11.67
N TYR A 261 18.84 20.36 11.63
CA TYR A 261 19.53 19.44 12.53
C TYR A 261 19.26 19.76 14.00
N HIS A 262 19.31 21.03 14.37
CA HIS A 262 19.04 21.46 15.73
C HIS A 262 17.55 21.36 16.11
N SER A 263 16.64 21.68 15.20
CA SER A 263 15.21 21.60 15.44
C SER A 263 14.72 20.15 15.69
N LEU A 264 15.37 19.18 15.08
CA LEU A 264 15.09 17.75 15.30
C LEU A 264 15.27 17.32 16.75
N ARG A 265 16.26 17.92 17.44
CA ARG A 265 16.59 17.58 18.82
C ARG A 265 15.43 17.89 19.79
N GLY A 266 14.70 19.00 19.57
CA GLY A 266 13.66 19.46 20.50
C GLY A 266 14.22 19.61 21.90
N ILE A 267 13.56 18.99 22.88
CA ILE A 267 13.97 18.95 24.30
C ILE A 267 14.82 17.72 24.66
N ASP A 268 15.04 16.81 23.71
CA ASP A 268 15.82 15.57 23.93
C ASP A 268 17.30 15.87 24.16
N LYS A 269 17.92 15.05 25.01
CA LYS A 269 19.39 15.14 25.27
C LYS A 269 20.21 14.70 24.06
N VAL A 270 19.75 13.72 23.30
CA VAL A 270 20.42 13.14 22.14
C VAL A 270 19.66 13.48 20.87
N ASN A 271 20.38 13.94 19.84
CA ASN A 271 19.75 14.21 18.55
C ASN A 271 19.14 12.91 17.96
N PRO A 272 17.90 12.95 17.43
CA PRO A 272 17.20 11.81 16.82
C PRO A 272 18.03 11.05 15.79
N LEU A 273 18.75 11.74 14.92
CA LEU A 273 19.58 11.10 13.89
C LEU A 273 20.71 10.29 14.51
N MET A 274 21.36 10.82 15.56
CA MET A 274 22.41 10.10 16.29
C MET A 274 21.86 8.87 17.01
N ARG A 275 20.63 8.95 17.56
CA ARG A 275 19.97 7.81 18.22
C ARG A 275 19.72 6.68 17.24
N VAL A 276 19.16 6.97 16.06
CA VAL A 276 18.94 5.98 15.00
C VAL A 276 20.28 5.42 14.50
N SER A 277 21.29 6.27 14.24
CA SER A 277 22.61 5.81 13.80
C SER A 277 23.27 4.86 14.80
N ASN A 278 23.18 5.17 16.11
CA ASN A 278 23.72 4.30 17.16
C ASN A 278 22.97 2.97 17.25
N PHE A 279 21.66 2.98 17.07
CA PHE A 279 20.87 1.75 16.98
C PHE A 279 21.31 0.88 15.81
N VAL A 280 21.44 1.44 14.60
CA VAL A 280 21.94 0.72 13.43
C VAL A 280 23.30 0.12 13.65
N LYS A 281 24.22 0.87 14.27
CA LYS A 281 25.56 0.36 14.62
C LYS A 281 25.51 -0.81 15.60
N SER A 282 24.60 -0.78 16.56
CA SER A 282 24.47 -1.84 17.57
C SER A 282 23.73 -3.08 17.06
N SER A 283 22.71 -2.90 16.20
CA SER A 283 21.91 -3.99 15.64
C SER A 283 22.50 -4.61 14.36
N GLY A 284 23.39 -3.88 13.67
CA GLY A 284 23.98 -4.30 12.40
C GLY A 284 23.01 -4.26 11.21
N THR A 285 21.82 -3.63 11.36
CA THR A 285 20.82 -3.55 10.29
C THR A 285 20.30 -2.14 10.09
N THR A 286 20.12 -1.73 8.83
CA THR A 286 19.49 -0.47 8.45
C THR A 286 17.98 -0.57 8.33
N ASN A 287 17.41 -1.80 8.34
CA ASN A 287 16.00 -2.08 8.25
C ASN A 287 15.52 -2.77 9.53
N PHE A 288 14.61 -2.13 10.26
CA PHE A 288 14.18 -2.57 11.59
C PHE A 288 12.69 -2.27 11.82
N SER A 289 12.09 -2.95 12.79
CA SER A 289 10.72 -2.66 13.23
C SER A 289 10.68 -1.50 14.24
N SER A 290 9.55 -0.80 14.30
CA SER A 290 9.32 0.22 15.33
C SER A 290 9.42 -0.36 16.76
N ALA A 291 9.05 -1.63 16.97
CA ALA A 291 9.15 -2.31 18.26
C ALA A 291 10.62 -2.53 18.67
N GLU A 292 11.49 -3.04 17.77
CA GLU A 292 12.93 -3.21 18.04
C GLU A 292 13.59 -1.88 18.41
N PHE A 293 13.21 -0.80 17.72
CA PHE A 293 13.75 0.52 18.03
C PHE A 293 13.17 1.10 19.35
N ALA A 294 11.91 0.82 19.66
CA ALA A 294 11.28 1.22 20.92
C ALA A 294 11.97 0.59 22.14
N ASP A 295 12.26 -0.71 22.05
CA ASP A 295 12.99 -1.46 23.10
C ASP A 295 14.39 -0.88 23.31
N TYR A 296 15.13 -0.59 22.22
CA TYR A 296 16.45 0.03 22.29
C TYR A 296 16.40 1.43 22.87
N ALA A 297 15.46 2.25 22.45
CA ALA A 297 15.34 3.64 22.85
C ALA A 297 14.78 3.81 24.27
N GLY A 298 14.15 2.77 24.84
CA GLY A 298 13.50 2.79 26.14
C GLY A 298 12.22 3.64 26.17
N TYR A 299 11.55 3.76 25.04
CA TYR A 299 10.29 4.51 24.90
C TYR A 299 9.12 3.57 24.52
N PRO A 300 7.90 3.91 24.96
CA PRO A 300 6.71 3.16 24.52
C PRO A 300 6.50 3.29 23.00
N LEU A 301 5.98 2.22 22.38
CA LEU A 301 5.76 2.14 20.94
C LEU A 301 4.95 3.32 20.37
N HIS A 302 3.91 3.76 21.08
CA HIS A 302 3.07 4.90 20.66
C HIS A 302 3.81 6.25 20.58
N GLN A 303 5.01 6.36 21.20
CA GLN A 303 5.88 7.55 21.08
C GLN A 303 6.88 7.37 19.94
N ILE A 304 7.31 6.12 19.68
CA ILE A 304 8.30 5.82 18.63
C ILE A 304 7.68 5.91 17.23
N GLU A 305 6.45 5.50 17.02
CA GLU A 305 5.81 5.59 15.71
C GLU A 305 5.72 7.03 15.18
N PRO A 306 5.21 8.03 15.92
CA PRO A 306 5.26 9.43 15.50
C PRO A 306 6.67 9.98 15.32
N TYR A 307 7.62 9.51 16.12
CA TYR A 307 9.04 9.89 16.02
C TYR A 307 9.65 9.40 14.69
N LEU A 308 9.47 8.13 14.33
CA LEU A 308 9.93 7.58 13.06
C LEU A 308 9.21 8.24 11.88
N MET A 309 7.90 8.50 12.02
CA MET A 309 7.10 9.22 11.03
C MET A 309 7.65 10.64 10.76
N ASN A 310 8.02 11.37 11.80
CA ASN A 310 8.63 12.71 11.66
C ASN A 310 9.97 12.65 10.92
N LEU A 311 10.82 11.67 11.22
CA LEU A 311 12.09 11.47 10.50
C LEU A 311 11.87 11.07 9.05
N SER A 312 10.84 10.25 8.77
CA SER A 312 10.45 9.87 7.41
C SER A 312 9.99 11.08 6.59
N ASN A 313 9.17 11.96 7.18
CA ASN A 313 8.69 13.18 6.51
C ASN A 313 9.84 14.16 6.14
N LYS A 314 10.99 13.99 6.75
CA LYS A 314 12.19 14.77 6.44
C LYS A 314 13.19 14.02 5.55
N GLY A 315 12.84 12.80 5.13
CA GLY A 315 13.64 11.98 4.23
C GLY A 315 14.85 11.28 4.87
N PHE A 316 14.94 11.22 6.20
CA PHE A 316 16.05 10.55 6.90
C PHE A 316 15.91 9.03 6.97
N LEU A 317 14.69 8.54 6.86
CA LEU A 317 14.36 7.13 6.76
C LEU A 317 13.06 6.95 5.98
N PHE A 318 12.81 5.75 5.50
CA PHE A 318 11.50 5.34 5.01
C PHE A 318 10.77 4.61 6.14
N TYR A 319 9.53 4.98 6.40
CA TYR A 319 8.70 4.32 7.41
C TYR A 319 7.42 3.80 6.78
N ASP A 320 7.31 2.47 6.70
CA ASP A 320 6.12 1.80 6.20
C ASP A 320 5.19 1.48 7.39
N VAL A 321 4.11 2.23 7.50
CA VAL A 321 3.10 2.05 8.56
C VAL A 321 2.38 0.71 8.45
N SER A 322 2.25 0.14 7.24
CA SER A 322 1.55 -1.12 7.03
C SER A 322 2.29 -2.32 7.63
N THR A 323 3.61 -2.22 7.71
CA THR A 323 4.51 -3.26 8.27
C THR A 323 5.19 -2.82 9.55
N ASN A 324 5.01 -1.55 9.96
CA ASN A 324 5.72 -0.93 11.10
C ASN A 324 7.24 -1.06 11.02
N ARG A 325 7.78 -0.96 9.79
CA ARG A 325 9.22 -1.06 9.54
C ARG A 325 9.80 0.26 9.05
N ALA A 326 11.01 0.54 9.50
CA ALA A 326 11.81 1.68 9.08
C ALA A 326 13.06 1.21 8.34
N GLU A 327 13.45 1.95 7.29
CA GLU A 327 14.69 1.75 6.55
C GLU A 327 15.46 3.08 6.50
N VAL A 328 16.69 3.08 7.06
CA VAL A 328 17.52 4.29 7.15
C VAL A 328 18.03 4.69 5.78
N GLN A 329 17.93 5.99 5.47
CA GLN A 329 18.37 6.57 4.22
C GLN A 329 19.74 7.25 4.35
N GLU A 330 20.44 7.38 3.23
CA GLU A 330 21.77 7.98 3.14
C GLU A 330 21.79 9.42 3.68
N LYS A 331 20.72 10.18 3.48
CA LYS A 331 20.55 11.54 4.01
C LYS A 331 20.81 11.63 5.51
N LEU A 332 20.47 10.59 6.30
CA LEU A 332 20.72 10.56 7.74
C LEU A 332 22.22 10.61 8.03
N TYR A 333 23.00 9.80 7.33
CA TYR A 333 24.45 9.74 7.51
C TYR A 333 25.12 11.00 6.98
N ASN A 334 24.65 11.55 5.85
CA ASN A 334 25.15 12.81 5.31
C ASN A 334 25.00 13.95 6.34
N TYR A 335 23.82 14.06 6.99
CA TYR A 335 23.60 15.06 8.04
C TYR A 335 24.52 14.90 9.25
N ILE A 336 24.71 13.66 9.71
CA ILE A 336 25.62 13.38 10.84
C ILE A 336 27.07 13.71 10.47
N ASN A 337 27.53 13.25 9.31
CA ASN A 337 28.92 13.43 8.86
C ASN A 337 29.22 14.91 8.58
N SER A 338 28.30 15.66 7.96
CA SER A 338 28.43 17.10 7.75
C SER A 338 28.49 17.86 9.08
N ARG A 339 27.62 17.51 10.04
CA ARG A 339 27.66 18.10 11.39
C ARG A 339 28.96 17.85 12.13
N LEU A 340 29.54 16.68 11.97
CA LEU A 340 30.81 16.29 12.59
C LEU A 340 32.02 16.75 11.79
N GLN A 341 31.83 17.45 10.67
CA GLN A 341 32.91 17.87 9.75
C GLN A 341 33.74 16.69 9.19
N LEU A 342 33.09 15.53 9.05
CA LEU A 342 33.69 14.31 8.49
C LEU A 342 33.45 14.20 6.97
N ALA A 343 32.48 14.94 6.45
CA ALA A 343 32.21 15.04 5.03
C ALA A 343 31.73 16.45 4.68
N ASP A 344 32.05 16.88 3.46
CA ASP A 344 31.48 18.07 2.86
C ASP A 344 30.01 17.82 2.47
N TYR A 345 29.25 18.89 2.33
CA TYR A 345 27.89 18.81 1.80
C TYR A 345 27.70 19.79 0.64
N ASP A 346 26.88 19.38 -0.32
CA ASP A 346 26.47 20.24 -1.43
C ASP A 346 24.96 20.45 -1.34
N VAL A 347 24.51 21.69 -1.21
CA VAL A 347 23.10 22.05 -1.29
C VAL A 347 22.80 22.42 -2.72
N ILE A 348 21.98 21.58 -3.38
CA ILE A 348 21.39 21.87 -4.68
C ILE A 348 19.88 21.84 -4.47
N ARG A 349 19.25 23.00 -4.61
CA ARG A 349 17.79 23.14 -4.53
C ARG A 349 17.27 23.83 -5.78
N PHE A 350 16.22 23.25 -6.34
CA PHE A 350 15.44 23.86 -7.40
C PHE A 350 14.02 24.08 -6.87
N LYS A 351 13.47 25.26 -7.08
CA LYS A 351 12.09 25.58 -6.85
C LYS A 351 11.41 25.80 -8.19
N SER A 352 10.42 24.95 -8.49
CA SER A 352 9.60 25.08 -9.69
C SER A 352 8.29 25.76 -9.33
N GLU A 353 7.95 26.84 -10.02
CA GLU A 353 6.65 27.52 -9.98
C GLU A 353 6.02 27.49 -11.36
N VAL A 354 4.93 26.77 -11.51
CA VAL A 354 4.18 26.64 -12.76
C VAL A 354 2.71 26.87 -12.47
N THR A 355 2.04 27.61 -13.34
CA THR A 355 0.60 27.89 -13.25
C THR A 355 -0.20 27.23 -14.34
N ASP A 356 0.45 26.74 -15.41
CA ASP A 356 -0.21 26.18 -16.57
C ASP A 356 -0.74 24.77 -16.28
N ILE A 357 -2.05 24.59 -16.46
CA ILE A 357 -2.73 23.29 -16.30
C ILE A 357 -2.53 22.49 -17.59
N LEU A 358 -1.94 21.31 -17.47
CA LEU A 358 -1.80 20.33 -18.55
C LEU A 358 -2.67 19.11 -18.26
N GLY A 359 -3.48 18.69 -19.24
CA GLY A 359 -4.28 17.46 -19.16
C GLY A 359 -5.37 17.46 -18.11
N ASP A 360 -5.63 16.32 -17.51
CA ASP A 360 -6.73 16.03 -16.56
C ASP A 360 -6.54 16.69 -15.17
N ASN A 361 -6.45 18.02 -15.09
CA ASN A 361 -6.32 18.76 -13.84
C ASN A 361 -4.99 18.54 -13.07
N MET A 362 -3.88 18.48 -13.77
CA MET A 362 -2.54 18.44 -13.18
C MET A 362 -1.70 19.63 -13.66
N ILE A 363 -0.99 20.28 -12.74
CA ILE A 363 0.09 21.22 -13.05
C ILE A 363 1.40 20.43 -13.10
N VAL A 364 2.03 20.35 -14.26
CA VAL A 364 3.25 19.55 -14.47
C VAL A 364 4.49 20.40 -14.20
N HIS A 365 5.17 20.09 -13.09
CA HIS A 365 6.42 20.73 -12.67
C HIS A 365 7.64 20.05 -13.24
N SER A 366 7.60 18.73 -13.44
CA SER A 366 8.71 18.03 -14.09
C SER A 366 8.26 16.78 -14.84
N ARG A 367 9.12 16.35 -15.76
CA ARG A 367 9.01 15.11 -16.52
C ARG A 367 10.28 14.32 -16.37
N LEU A 368 10.15 13.07 -15.89
CA LEU A 368 11.23 12.09 -15.86
C LEU A 368 11.06 11.16 -17.05
N ASN A 369 12.00 11.16 -17.97
CA ASN A 369 12.07 10.16 -19.03
C ASN A 369 12.73 8.89 -18.50
N ILE A 370 12.02 7.75 -18.53
CA ILE A 370 12.50 6.48 -17.96
C ILE A 370 13.57 5.79 -18.81
N SER A 371 13.67 6.14 -20.10
CA SER A 371 14.64 5.55 -21.04
C SER A 371 15.97 6.30 -21.02
N THR A 372 15.93 7.64 -21.12
CA THR A 372 17.14 8.48 -21.07
C THR A 372 17.54 8.87 -19.66
N LYS A 373 16.63 8.71 -18.68
CA LYS A 373 16.76 9.14 -17.29
C LYS A 373 16.83 10.65 -17.10
N ASP A 374 16.50 11.44 -18.14
CA ASP A 374 16.48 12.90 -18.05
C ASP A 374 15.33 13.37 -17.14
N LEU A 375 15.63 14.28 -16.22
CA LEU A 375 14.65 14.98 -15.39
C LEU A 375 14.55 16.44 -15.86
N ASN A 376 13.50 16.75 -16.60
CA ASN A 376 13.23 18.11 -17.07
C ASN A 376 12.34 18.83 -16.07
N ILE A 377 12.79 19.95 -15.51
CA ILE A 377 12.06 20.76 -14.52
C ILE A 377 11.56 22.02 -15.22
N ASN A 378 10.26 22.28 -15.15
CA ASN A 378 9.60 23.44 -15.72
C ASN A 378 9.53 24.60 -14.71
N GLY A 379 9.52 25.85 -15.18
CA GLY A 379 9.26 27.03 -14.35
C GLY A 379 10.21 27.14 -13.15
N VAL A 380 11.51 26.92 -13.39
CA VAL A 380 12.51 27.07 -12.31
C VAL A 380 12.61 28.54 -11.94
N GLU A 381 12.16 28.90 -10.73
CA GLU A 381 12.19 30.25 -10.21
C GLU A 381 13.53 30.57 -9.54
N SER A 382 14.07 29.60 -8.81
CA SER A 382 15.33 29.77 -8.07
C SER A 382 16.15 28.51 -8.06
N ILE A 383 17.46 28.67 -8.05
CA ILE A 383 18.45 27.62 -7.87
C ILE A 383 19.37 28.05 -6.72
N ASP A 384 19.35 27.31 -5.64
CA ASP A 384 20.29 27.50 -4.53
C ASP A 384 21.42 26.49 -4.66
N LEU A 385 22.64 27.01 -4.76
CA LEU A 385 23.86 26.22 -4.79
C LEU A 385 24.75 26.68 -3.65
N SER A 386 25.04 25.83 -2.69
CA SER A 386 25.99 26.09 -1.61
C SER A 386 26.79 24.82 -1.29
N ASN A 387 28.05 25.02 -0.96
CA ASN A 387 28.91 23.96 -0.43
C ASN A 387 29.75 24.49 0.74
N THR A 388 30.27 23.58 1.54
CA THR A 388 31.30 23.87 2.56
C THR A 388 32.65 23.48 1.97
N ARG A 389 33.35 24.42 1.38
CA ARG A 389 34.77 24.28 1.11
C ARG A 389 35.56 25.20 2.02
#